data_d7766efe73cbf7ea7d0147c6f78fea59
#
_entry.id   d7766efe73cbf7ea7d0147c6f78fea59
#
_cell.length_a   1.000
_cell.length_b   1.000
_cell.length_c   1.000
_cell.angle_alpha   90.00
_cell.angle_beta   90.00
_cell.angle_gamma   90.00
#
_symmetry.space_group_name_H-M   'P 1'
#
loop_
_entity.id
_entity.type
_entity.pdbx_description
1 polymer ?
#
loop_
_entity_poly.entity_id
_entity_poly.type
_entity_poly.pdbx_seq_one_letter_code
_entity_poly.pdbx_strand_id
1 'polypeptide(L)'
;MIVIGIDPHKSTYTATAVDPATNTDLGSIRIDATLTGYKTLIAWAKSWPQRQWAVENAYGLGHHLAQWLLVLGEVTLDVPTTATARVRELSRGGRRKR
;
A
#
# COMPACT_ATOMS: atom_id res chain seq x y z
N MET A 1 -13.42 -1.99 -3.24
CA MET A 1 -12.01 -2.29 -3.50
C MET A 1 -11.18 -2.03 -2.26
N ILE A 2 -10.35 -2.96 -1.88
CA ILE A 2 -9.51 -2.83 -0.70
C ILE A 2 -8.31 -1.95 -1.02
N VAL A 3 -7.91 -1.12 -0.06
CA VAL A 3 -6.71 -0.30 -0.17
C VAL A 3 -5.65 -0.88 0.78
N ILE A 4 -4.46 -1.15 0.24
CA ILE A 4 -3.34 -1.59 1.05
C ILE A 4 -2.38 -0.42 1.18
N GLY A 5 -2.30 0.14 2.37
CA GLY A 5 -1.39 1.24 2.67
C GLY A 5 -0.02 0.71 3.01
N ILE A 6 1.00 1.26 2.40
CA ILE A 6 2.39 0.88 2.64
C ILE A 6 3.12 2.02 3.34
N ASP A 7 3.65 1.70 4.50
CA ASP A 7 4.48 2.62 5.28
C ASP A 7 5.92 2.13 5.21
N PRO A 8 6.78 2.80 4.42
CA PRO A 8 8.17 2.36 4.28
C PRO A 8 9.02 2.81 5.45
N HIS A 9 9.92 1.94 5.84
CA HIS A 9 10.95 2.19 6.83
C HIS A 9 12.31 1.96 6.18
N LYS A 10 13.38 2.11 6.92
CA LYS A 10 14.72 2.04 6.36
C LYS A 10 14.99 0.71 5.64
N SER A 11 14.58 -0.40 6.22
CA SER A 11 14.85 -1.72 5.66
C SER A 11 13.64 -2.65 5.69
N THR A 12 12.47 -2.12 6.05
CA THR A 12 11.24 -2.88 6.13
C THR A 12 10.07 -2.07 5.59
N TYR A 13 8.95 -2.74 5.35
CA TYR A 13 7.69 -2.10 5.00
C TYR A 13 6.61 -2.65 5.91
N THR A 14 5.69 -1.78 6.32
CA THR A 14 4.46 -2.21 6.99
C THR A 14 3.30 -2.00 6.04
N ALA A 15 2.53 -3.04 5.81
CA ALA A 15 1.35 -2.99 4.95
C ALA A 15 0.10 -3.17 5.80
N THR A 16 -0.89 -2.34 5.57
CA THR A 16 -2.18 -2.42 6.26
C THR A 16 -3.30 -2.42 5.23
N ALA A 17 -4.13 -3.44 5.27
CA ALA A 17 -5.29 -3.54 4.38
C ALA A 17 -6.49 -2.89 5.04
N VAL A 18 -7.16 -2.03 4.30
CA VAL A 18 -8.30 -1.25 4.81
C VAL A 18 -9.46 -1.38 3.83
N ASP A 19 -10.65 -1.62 4.36
CA ASP A 19 -11.88 -1.50 3.58
C ASP A 19 -12.32 -0.05 3.65
N PRO A 20 -12.21 0.71 2.55
CA PRO A 20 -12.54 2.14 2.58
C PRO A 20 -14.03 2.42 2.77
N ALA A 21 -14.89 1.48 2.39
CA ALA A 21 -16.33 1.68 2.54
C ALA A 21 -16.75 1.77 4.01
N THR A 22 -16.03 1.04 4.88
CA THR A 22 -16.37 0.97 6.31
C THR A 22 -15.26 1.51 7.20
N ASN A 23 -14.10 1.89 6.61
CA ASN A 23 -12.89 2.25 7.36
C ASN A 23 -12.41 1.14 8.28
N THR A 24 -12.65 -0.11 7.88
CA THR A 24 -12.27 -1.25 8.69
C THR A 24 -10.85 -1.67 8.38
N ASP A 25 -10.03 -1.84 9.41
CA ASP A 25 -8.69 -2.40 9.32
C ASP A 25 -8.83 -3.92 9.22
N LEU A 26 -8.36 -4.48 8.11
CA LEU A 26 -8.49 -5.91 7.82
C LEU A 26 -7.24 -6.70 8.19
N GLY A 27 -6.20 -6.03 8.62
CA GLY A 27 -4.97 -6.68 9.04
C GLY A 27 -3.74 -5.96 8.55
N SER A 28 -2.60 -6.30 9.14
CA SER A 28 -1.31 -5.71 8.80
C SER A 28 -0.25 -6.78 8.73
N ILE A 29 0.78 -6.51 7.96
CA ILE A 29 1.96 -7.37 7.88
C ILE A 29 3.20 -6.47 7.77
N ARG A 30 4.30 -6.93 8.34
CA ARG A 30 5.59 -6.27 8.20
C ARG A 30 6.50 -7.20 7.42
N ILE A 31 7.16 -6.67 6.42
CA ILE A 31 8.06 -7.44 5.57
C ILE A 31 9.41 -6.75 5.51
N ASP A 32 10.46 -7.53 5.20
CA ASP A 32 11.75 -6.96 4.87
C ASP A 32 11.72 -6.37 3.45
N ALA A 33 12.55 -5.36 3.23
CA ALA A 33 12.68 -4.72 1.92
C ALA A 33 13.57 -5.58 1.01
N THR A 34 13.13 -6.80 0.74
CA THR A 34 13.82 -7.80 -0.08
C THR A 34 12.84 -8.44 -1.03
N LEU A 35 13.34 -9.08 -2.06
CA LEU A 35 12.47 -9.79 -3.01
C LEU A 35 11.65 -10.86 -2.29
N THR A 36 12.24 -11.58 -1.34
CA THR A 36 11.50 -12.57 -0.54
C THR A 36 10.38 -11.91 0.25
N GLY A 37 10.65 -10.75 0.85
CA GLY A 37 9.63 -9.99 1.57
C GLY A 37 8.50 -9.56 0.65
N TYR A 38 8.84 -9.12 -0.55
CA TYR A 38 7.82 -8.69 -1.54
C TYR A 38 6.91 -9.85 -1.94
N LYS A 39 7.49 -11.04 -2.13
CA LYS A 39 6.70 -12.22 -2.47
C LYS A 39 5.75 -12.60 -1.33
N THR A 40 6.22 -12.49 -0.10
CA THR A 40 5.37 -12.69 1.08
C THR A 40 4.22 -11.70 1.10
N LEU A 41 4.51 -10.44 0.78
CA LEU A 41 3.52 -9.38 0.74
C LEU A 41 2.42 -9.68 -0.27
N ILE A 42 2.80 -10.07 -1.48
CA ILE A 42 1.82 -10.39 -2.53
C ILE A 42 0.98 -11.61 -2.14
N ALA A 43 1.59 -12.62 -1.55
CA ALA A 43 0.85 -13.80 -1.10
C ALA A 43 -0.22 -13.41 -0.05
N TRP A 44 0.14 -12.53 0.87
CA TRP A 44 -0.79 -12.01 1.87
C TRP A 44 -1.92 -11.23 1.22
N ALA A 45 -1.58 -10.40 0.22
CA ALA A 45 -2.55 -9.55 -0.46
C ALA A 45 -3.57 -10.33 -1.30
N LYS A 46 -3.29 -11.59 -1.62
CA LYS A 46 -4.21 -12.41 -2.40
C LYS A 46 -5.54 -12.68 -1.71
N SER A 47 -5.62 -12.42 -0.41
CA SER A 47 -6.90 -12.45 0.30
C SER A 47 -7.88 -11.43 -0.24
N TRP A 48 -7.38 -10.40 -0.94
CA TRP A 48 -8.21 -9.33 -1.48
C TRP A 48 -7.94 -9.19 -2.98
N PRO A 49 -8.69 -9.93 -3.81
CA PRO A 49 -8.45 -9.90 -5.27
C PRO A 49 -8.66 -8.53 -5.90
N GLN A 50 -9.57 -7.74 -5.36
CA GLN A 50 -9.81 -6.38 -5.84
C GLN A 50 -9.14 -5.42 -4.87
N ARG A 51 -7.94 -5.02 -5.22
CA ARG A 51 -7.10 -4.21 -4.33
C ARG A 51 -6.34 -3.14 -5.10
N GLN A 52 -5.97 -2.08 -4.40
CA GLN A 52 -5.00 -1.11 -4.89
C GLN A 52 -4.06 -0.79 -3.75
N TRP A 53 -2.90 -0.24 -4.10
CA TRP A 53 -1.82 0.03 -3.17
C TRP A 53 -1.63 1.54 -3.04
N ALA A 54 -1.54 2.01 -1.81
CA ALA A 54 -1.22 3.40 -1.53
C ALA A 54 0.14 3.42 -0.85
N VAL A 55 1.18 3.76 -1.62
CA VAL A 55 2.56 3.69 -1.15
C VAL A 55 3.00 5.07 -0.68
N GLU A 56 3.33 5.18 0.59
CA GLU A 56 3.84 6.41 1.15
C GLU A 56 5.23 6.67 0.60
N ASN A 57 5.43 7.90 0.10
CA ASN A 57 6.71 8.34 -0.44
C ASN A 57 7.25 7.37 -1.51
N ALA A 58 6.43 7.12 -2.53
CA ALA A 58 6.76 6.18 -3.60
C ALA A 58 7.95 6.60 -4.46
N TYR A 59 8.36 7.87 -4.39
CA TYR A 59 9.54 8.37 -5.08
C TYR A 59 10.78 8.43 -4.17
N GLY A 60 10.64 8.04 -2.91
CA GLY A 60 11.73 8.00 -1.94
C GLY A 60 11.87 6.60 -1.35
N LEU A 61 11.65 6.46 -0.05
CA LEU A 61 11.79 5.15 0.63
C LEU A 61 10.87 4.08 0.07
N GLY A 62 9.70 4.46 -0.48
CA GLY A 62 8.76 3.51 -1.05
C GLY A 62 9.05 3.13 -2.49
N HIS A 63 10.07 3.74 -3.13
CA HIS A 63 10.29 3.64 -4.57
C HIS A 63 10.50 2.20 -5.04
N HIS A 64 11.34 1.46 -4.39
CA HIS A 64 11.70 0.11 -4.82
C HIS A 64 10.49 -0.82 -4.84
N LEU A 65 9.71 -0.81 -3.76
CA LEU A 65 8.49 -1.61 -3.71
C LEU A 65 7.47 -1.13 -4.73
N ALA A 66 7.30 0.19 -4.86
CA ALA A 66 6.33 0.74 -5.82
C ALA A 66 6.65 0.30 -7.24
N GLN A 67 7.93 0.34 -7.64
CA GLN A 67 8.36 -0.12 -8.96
C GLN A 67 8.05 -1.60 -9.16
N TRP A 68 8.32 -2.42 -8.17
CA TRP A 68 8.06 -3.85 -8.24
C TRP A 68 6.56 -4.14 -8.40
N LEU A 69 5.72 -3.43 -7.64
CA LEU A 69 4.26 -3.57 -7.76
C LEU A 69 3.78 -3.16 -9.14
N LEU A 70 4.31 -2.07 -9.69
CA LEU A 70 3.94 -1.61 -11.02
C LEU A 70 4.31 -2.63 -12.09
N VAL A 71 5.46 -3.27 -11.97
CA VAL A 71 5.89 -4.30 -12.91
C VAL A 71 4.94 -5.50 -12.88
N LEU A 72 4.38 -5.81 -11.72
CA LEU A 72 3.41 -6.89 -11.59
C LEU A 72 2.01 -6.52 -12.11
N GLY A 73 1.82 -5.26 -12.51
CA GLY A 73 0.51 -4.80 -12.98
C GLY A 73 -0.43 -4.39 -11.86
N GLU A 74 0.09 -4.21 -10.64
CA GLU A 74 -0.73 -3.77 -9.52
C GLU A 74 -1.04 -2.27 -9.63
N VAL A 75 -2.26 -1.90 -9.28
CA VAL A 75 -2.65 -0.48 -9.22
C VAL A 75 -1.97 0.15 -8.00
N THR A 76 -1.10 1.12 -8.24
CA THR A 76 -0.24 1.68 -7.21
C THR A 76 -0.33 3.20 -7.24
N LEU A 77 -0.58 3.80 -6.09
CA LEU A 77 -0.72 5.23 -5.93
C LEU A 77 0.36 5.75 -5.00
N ASP A 78 0.86 6.94 -5.31
CA ASP A 78 1.79 7.64 -4.43
C ASP A 78 1.00 8.47 -3.43
N VAL A 79 1.37 8.42 -2.16
CA VAL A 79 0.76 9.25 -1.15
C VAL A 79 1.83 10.01 -0.37
N PRO A 80 1.48 11.20 0.15
CA PRO A 80 2.43 12.00 0.93
C PRO A 80 2.88 11.29 2.20
N THR A 81 3.95 11.78 2.81
CA THR A 81 4.54 11.14 3.98
C THR A 81 3.68 11.20 5.25
N THR A 82 2.61 11.96 5.28
CA THR A 82 1.67 11.95 6.40
C THR A 82 0.52 10.98 6.13
N ALA A 83 0.86 9.82 5.66
CA ALA A 83 -0.06 9.02 4.88
C ALA A 83 -1.02 8.14 5.65
N THR A 84 -0.77 7.87 6.92
CA THR A 84 -1.66 6.96 7.64
C THR A 84 -3.12 7.43 7.59
N ALA A 85 -3.34 8.72 7.77
CA ALA A 85 -4.67 9.29 7.62
C ALA A 85 -5.07 9.40 6.14
N ARG A 86 -4.09 9.50 5.25
CA ARG A 86 -4.33 9.69 3.82
C ARG A 86 -4.86 8.47 3.11
N VAL A 87 -4.58 7.28 3.61
CA VAL A 87 -5.14 6.06 3.02
C VAL A 87 -6.66 6.17 2.97
N ARG A 88 -7.25 6.67 4.02
CA ARG A 88 -8.69 6.87 4.06
C ARG A 88 -9.16 7.92 3.06
N GLU A 89 -8.42 9.02 2.92
CA GLU A 89 -8.77 10.07 1.98
C GLU A 89 -8.73 9.58 0.55
N LEU A 90 -7.69 8.86 0.18
CA LEU A 90 -7.57 8.28 -1.15
C LEU A 90 -8.75 7.37 -1.45
N SER A 91 -9.15 6.57 -0.49
CA SER A 91 -10.22 5.62 -0.73
C SER A 91 -11.59 6.27 -0.91
N ARG A 92 -11.73 7.53 -0.57
CA ARG A 92 -12.95 8.25 -0.90
C ARG A 92 -12.97 8.79 -2.33
N GLY A 93 -12.02 8.45 -3.04
CA GLY A 93 -11.93 8.87 -4.37
C GLY A 93 -11.21 10.12 -4.49
N GLY A 94 -11.07 10.08 -4.34
CA GLY A 94 -10.76 10.80 -4.68
C GLY A 94 -10.13 11.84 -4.88
N ARG A 95 -10.16 11.89 -4.97
CA ARG A 95 -9.70 12.72 -5.14
C ARG A 95 -9.79 13.71 -4.94
N ARG A 96 -9.81 14.11 -4.73
CA ARG A 96 -9.91 15.12 -4.49
C ARG A 96 -9.36 15.97 -4.44
N LYS A 97 -9.29 16.20 -4.67
CA LYS A 97 -8.89 17.08 -4.63
C LYS A 97 -8.33 17.66 -4.70
N ARG A 98 -8.32 17.74 -5.07
CA ARG A 98 -7.83 18.50 -5.28
C ARG A 98 -7.51 18.95 -5.58
#